data_e03f5a430c076883f9457f41737937ed
#
_entry.id   e03f5a430c076883f9457f41737937ed
#
_cell.length_a   1.000
_cell.length_b   1.000
_cell.length_c   1.000
_cell.angle_alpha   90.00
_cell.angle_beta   90.00
_cell.angle_gamma   90.00
#
_symmetry.space_group_name_H-M   'P 1'
#
loop_
_entity.id
_entity.type
_entity.pdbx_description
1 polymer ?
#
loop_
_entity_poly.entity_id
_entity_poly.type
_entity_poly.pdbx_seq_one_letter_code
_entity_poly.pdbx_strand_id
1 'polypeptide(L)'
;MTRSRSLIRPVLLALLVIIALVAASCGSDSDSDDSSSDTTAGDTTETTAAAASGDLAGTFGIDPGTDGDEVTGSYFRMVQSGGTVADGPFVPNGDSTATDQTYTLLEPGTDGGLTTGEFQPGPDPLFDADGNALADAIITPVAFFGVAFSATTSDTDPESGDPVDAVTITNEDGTLTGQTSALTAAYGGQEFNQGAPKPDGSLPGETTEVSGTYDAETGAYTLEWSSQIVGGSFDGFTGVWHLEGTFTAA
;
A
#
# COMPACT_ATOMS: atom_id res chain seq x y z
N MET A 1 34.46 30.23 29.99
CA MET A 1 33.95 31.48 29.45
C MET A 1 34.50 31.64 28.05
N THR A 2 33.73 31.35 27.02
CA THR A 2 33.91 31.92 25.68
C THR A 2 32.63 31.57 24.87
N ARG A 3 31.82 32.59 24.63
CA ARG A 3 30.61 32.54 23.79
C ARG A 3 31.00 32.63 22.34
N SER A 4 30.60 31.68 21.52
CA SER A 4 30.61 31.83 20.05
C SER A 4 29.20 32.08 19.55
N ARG A 5 29.01 33.23 18.89
CA ARG A 5 27.77 33.65 18.25
C ARG A 5 27.75 33.13 16.83
N SER A 6 26.75 32.34 16.48
CA SER A 6 26.49 31.96 15.11
C SER A 6 25.63 33.02 14.40
N LEU A 7 26.11 33.42 13.23
CA LEU A 7 25.52 34.44 12.35
C LEU A 7 24.44 33.78 11.46
N ILE A 8 23.24 34.30 11.59
CA ILE A 8 22.11 34.07 10.70
C ILE A 8 22.35 34.87 9.42
N ARG A 9 22.31 34.24 8.28
CA ARG A 9 22.22 34.87 6.97
C ARG A 9 20.89 34.55 6.32
N PRO A 10 20.06 35.55 6.01
CA PRO A 10 18.90 35.34 5.15
C PRO A 10 19.32 35.48 3.68
N VAL A 11 18.88 34.60 2.80
CA VAL A 11 18.91 34.80 1.35
C VAL A 11 17.47 34.93 0.87
N LEU A 12 17.26 36.13 0.35
CA LEU A 12 15.99 36.64 -0.17
C LEU A 12 15.83 36.25 -1.66
N LEU A 13 14.63 35.82 -1.99
CA LEU A 13 13.79 36.11 -3.15
C LEU A 13 14.42 36.22 -4.57
N ALA A 14 13.90 35.43 -5.51
CA ALA A 14 13.63 35.91 -6.86
C ALA A 14 12.40 35.17 -7.46
N LEU A 15 11.37 35.95 -7.59
CA LEU A 15 10.10 35.74 -8.30
C LEU A 15 10.36 35.89 -9.81
N LEU A 16 9.86 34.98 -10.64
CA LEU A 16 9.63 35.27 -12.05
C LEU A 16 8.44 34.52 -12.62
N VAL A 17 7.36 35.29 -12.78
CA VAL A 17 6.11 34.94 -13.49
C VAL A 17 6.37 35.06 -14.99
N ILE A 18 6.02 34.03 -15.78
CA ILE A 18 5.81 34.19 -17.23
C ILE A 18 4.47 33.53 -17.58
N ILE A 19 3.52 34.40 -17.87
CA ILE A 19 2.24 34.12 -18.52
C ILE A 19 2.48 34.17 -20.04
N ALA A 20 2.09 33.14 -20.76
CA ALA A 20 1.89 33.21 -22.19
C ALA A 20 0.54 32.59 -22.58
N LEU A 21 -0.42 33.47 -22.86
CA LEU A 21 -1.64 33.18 -23.60
C LEU A 21 -1.29 32.99 -25.07
N VAL A 22 -1.87 31.98 -25.69
CA VAL A 22 -2.16 32.02 -27.14
C VAL A 22 -3.56 31.52 -27.37
N ALA A 23 -4.35 32.41 -27.97
CA ALA A 23 -5.75 32.24 -28.31
C ALA A 23 -5.93 31.69 -29.74
N ALA A 24 -7.00 30.92 -29.89
CA ALA A 24 -7.97 30.83 -30.97
C ALA A 24 -7.50 30.91 -32.45
N SER A 25 -7.90 29.89 -33.21
CA SER A 25 -8.26 30.06 -34.60
C SER A 25 -9.51 29.26 -34.91
N CYS A 26 -10.63 30.00 -35.16
CA CYS A 26 -11.81 29.52 -35.84
C CYS A 26 -11.51 29.44 -37.34
N GLY A 27 -12.06 28.46 -38.03
CA GLY A 27 -12.15 28.37 -39.48
C GLY A 27 -13.42 27.64 -39.87
N SER A 28 -14.32 28.39 -40.49
CA SER A 28 -15.69 28.04 -40.90
C SER A 28 -15.78 27.35 -42.26
N ASP A 29 -16.97 26.73 -42.45
CA ASP A 29 -17.76 26.50 -43.66
C ASP A 29 -17.42 25.28 -44.54
N SER A 30 -18.36 24.38 -44.83
CA SER A 30 -19.61 24.52 -45.56
C SER A 30 -20.38 23.20 -45.66
N ASP A 31 -21.70 23.30 -45.50
CA ASP A 31 -22.84 22.59 -46.10
C ASP A 31 -22.70 21.24 -46.84
N SER A 32 -23.47 20.22 -46.44
CA SER A 32 -24.70 19.79 -47.13
C SER A 32 -25.18 18.40 -46.67
N ASP A 33 -26.51 18.39 -46.38
CA ASP A 33 -27.52 17.37 -46.60
C ASP A 33 -27.49 15.97 -45.94
N ASP A 34 -28.48 15.85 -45.06
CA ASP A 34 -29.58 14.88 -45.01
C ASP A 34 -29.25 13.37 -45.04
N SER A 35 -29.42 12.74 -43.90
CA SER A 35 -30.23 11.50 -43.79
C SER A 35 -30.40 11.08 -42.32
N SER A 36 -31.64 11.09 -41.91
CA SER A 36 -32.16 10.48 -40.69
C SER A 36 -31.74 9.02 -40.58
N SER A 37 -31.10 8.65 -39.49
CA SER A 37 -31.26 7.31 -38.94
C SER A 37 -31.13 7.38 -37.42
N ASP A 38 -32.25 7.13 -36.83
CA ASP A 38 -32.49 6.79 -35.44
C ASP A 38 -31.45 5.78 -34.97
N THR A 39 -30.54 6.20 -34.10
CA THR A 39 -29.65 5.27 -33.43
C THR A 39 -29.89 5.38 -31.93
N THR A 40 -30.68 4.47 -31.44
CA THR A 40 -30.82 4.08 -30.04
C THR A 40 -29.46 4.19 -29.33
N ALA A 41 -29.37 5.11 -28.37
CA ALA A 41 -28.27 5.16 -27.44
C ALA A 41 -28.28 3.85 -26.62
N GLY A 42 -27.46 2.92 -27.05
CA GLY A 42 -27.06 1.78 -26.22
C GLY A 42 -26.18 2.33 -25.13
N ASP A 43 -26.68 2.28 -23.91
CA ASP A 43 -25.90 2.41 -22.69
C ASP A 43 -24.88 1.25 -22.68
N THR A 44 -23.68 1.54 -23.20
CA THR A 44 -22.56 0.62 -23.10
C THR A 44 -22.00 0.82 -21.69
N THR A 45 -22.49 0.04 -20.75
CA THR A 45 -21.76 -0.23 -19.53
C THR A 45 -20.45 -0.89 -19.99
N GLU A 46 -19.36 -0.15 -20.02
CA GLU A 46 -18.04 -0.72 -20.18
C GLU A 46 -17.77 -1.59 -18.94
N THR A 47 -18.11 -2.86 -19.06
CA THR A 47 -17.58 -3.87 -18.18
C THR A 47 -16.11 -3.98 -18.56
N THR A 48 -15.24 -3.32 -17.80
CA THR A 48 -13.78 -3.51 -17.91
C THR A 48 -13.54 -5.00 -17.59
N ALA A 49 -13.33 -5.78 -18.63
CA ALA A 49 -12.96 -7.18 -18.46
C ALA A 49 -11.61 -7.20 -17.73
N ALA A 50 -11.59 -7.75 -16.53
CA ALA A 50 -10.37 -7.94 -15.76
C ALA A 50 -9.34 -8.71 -16.60
N ALA A 51 -8.07 -8.32 -16.50
CA ALA A 51 -6.98 -8.92 -17.29
C ALA A 51 -6.89 -10.41 -16.99
N ALA A 52 -7.00 -11.24 -18.02
CA ALA A 52 -6.95 -12.69 -17.88
C ALA A 52 -5.57 -13.18 -17.41
N SER A 53 -4.47 -12.51 -17.82
CA SER A 53 -3.10 -12.76 -17.35
C SER A 53 -2.24 -11.52 -17.61
N GLY A 54 -1.26 -11.25 -16.74
CA GLY A 54 -0.32 -10.14 -16.81
C GLY A 54 -0.30 -9.29 -15.54
N ASP A 55 0.41 -8.16 -15.59
CA ASP A 55 0.52 -7.25 -14.45
C ASP A 55 -0.83 -6.59 -14.18
N LEU A 56 -1.24 -6.60 -12.93
CA LEU A 56 -2.44 -5.95 -12.45
C LEU A 56 -2.09 -4.53 -12.01
N ALA A 57 -2.49 -3.54 -12.81
CA ALA A 57 -2.35 -2.12 -12.49
C ALA A 57 -3.66 -1.59 -11.90
N GLY A 58 -3.64 -1.17 -10.63
CA GLY A 58 -4.82 -0.69 -9.91
C GLY A 58 -4.74 -0.90 -8.42
N THR A 59 -5.89 -0.92 -7.76
CA THR A 59 -5.99 -1.02 -6.30
C THR A 59 -6.52 -2.39 -5.89
N PHE A 60 -5.77 -3.07 -5.04
CA PHE A 60 -6.19 -4.24 -4.28
C PHE A 60 -6.97 -3.75 -3.06
N GLY A 61 -8.29 -3.62 -3.23
CA GLY A 61 -9.19 -3.11 -2.20
C GLY A 61 -9.27 -4.06 -1.02
N ILE A 62 -9.14 -3.53 0.20
CA ILE A 62 -9.09 -4.29 1.45
C ILE A 62 -10.51 -4.52 1.95
N ASP A 63 -10.92 -5.78 2.09
CA ASP A 63 -12.09 -6.13 2.88
C ASP A 63 -11.73 -6.11 4.38
N PRO A 64 -12.57 -5.50 5.24
CA PRO A 64 -12.34 -5.47 6.67
C PRO A 64 -12.13 -6.85 7.28
N GLY A 65 -11.13 -6.96 8.16
CA GLY A 65 -10.93 -8.16 8.95
C GLY A 65 -12.10 -8.39 9.90
N THR A 66 -12.60 -9.61 9.95
CA THR A 66 -13.73 -9.98 10.81
C THR A 66 -13.42 -11.22 11.65
N ASP A 67 -13.90 -11.20 12.90
CA ASP A 67 -13.79 -12.31 13.84
C ASP A 67 -15.10 -13.12 13.83
N GLY A 68 -14.98 -14.42 13.59
CA GLY A 68 -16.10 -15.36 13.52
C GLY A 68 -15.68 -16.73 14.05
N ASP A 69 -16.18 -17.80 13.43
CA ASP A 69 -15.66 -19.15 13.69
C ASP A 69 -14.18 -19.27 13.25
N GLU A 70 -13.83 -18.51 12.23
CA GLU A 70 -12.47 -18.27 11.74
C GLU A 70 -12.32 -16.79 11.44
N VAL A 71 -11.09 -16.25 11.47
CA VAL A 71 -10.81 -14.89 11.02
C VAL A 71 -10.85 -14.87 9.50
N THR A 72 -11.58 -13.90 8.92
CA THR A 72 -11.70 -13.66 7.48
C THR A 72 -11.47 -12.21 7.17
N GLY A 73 -11.34 -11.85 5.88
CA GLY A 73 -10.93 -10.51 5.48
C GLY A 73 -9.45 -10.27 5.76
N SER A 74 -9.06 -9.01 5.78
CA SER A 74 -7.63 -8.66 5.85
C SER A 74 -7.13 -8.58 7.29
N TYR A 75 -5.92 -9.10 7.52
CA TYR A 75 -5.30 -9.07 8.84
C TYR A 75 -3.78 -9.04 8.78
N PHE A 76 -3.20 -8.66 9.90
CA PHE A 76 -1.77 -8.73 10.18
C PHE A 76 -1.52 -9.64 11.39
N ARG A 77 -0.42 -10.39 11.35
CA ARG A 77 0.11 -11.15 12.49
C ARG A 77 1.60 -10.90 12.63
N MET A 78 2.13 -11.03 13.83
CA MET A 78 3.56 -10.90 14.08
C MET A 78 4.10 -12.18 14.70
N VAL A 79 5.08 -12.80 14.06
CA VAL A 79 5.85 -13.94 14.59
C VAL A 79 6.97 -13.41 15.47
N GLN A 80 7.15 -14.00 16.64
CA GLN A 80 8.28 -13.65 17.53
C GLN A 80 9.61 -14.07 16.91
N SER A 81 10.68 -13.36 17.26
CA SER A 81 12.03 -13.71 16.82
C SER A 81 12.37 -15.16 17.18
N GLY A 82 12.80 -15.92 16.16
CA GLY A 82 13.09 -17.36 16.26
C GLY A 82 11.86 -18.28 16.16
N GLY A 83 10.67 -17.73 15.96
CA GLY A 83 9.47 -18.49 15.57
C GLY A 83 9.39 -18.73 14.08
N THR A 84 8.30 -19.38 13.63
CA THR A 84 8.02 -19.64 12.22
C THR A 84 6.64 -19.10 11.81
N VAL A 85 6.46 -18.79 10.54
CA VAL A 85 5.15 -18.36 10.00
C VAL A 85 4.09 -19.44 10.20
N ALA A 86 4.47 -20.72 10.11
CA ALA A 86 3.54 -21.83 10.23
C ALA A 86 3.05 -22.08 11.67
N ASP A 87 3.98 -22.04 12.64
CA ASP A 87 3.69 -22.53 14.01
C ASP A 87 3.79 -21.42 15.08
N GLY A 88 4.24 -20.21 14.72
CA GLY A 88 4.54 -19.13 15.67
C GLY A 88 5.82 -19.38 16.48
N PRO A 89 5.93 -18.94 17.75
CA PRO A 89 4.86 -18.25 18.49
C PRO A 89 4.53 -16.88 17.93
N PHE A 90 3.23 -16.57 17.86
CA PHE A 90 2.76 -15.26 17.45
C PHE A 90 2.67 -14.29 18.63
N VAL A 91 2.86 -13.01 18.36
CA VAL A 91 2.69 -11.92 19.32
C VAL A 91 1.20 -11.62 19.48
N PRO A 92 0.61 -11.74 20.68
CA PRO A 92 -0.77 -11.34 20.87
C PRO A 92 -0.88 -9.80 20.91
N ASN A 93 -1.79 -9.23 20.12
CA ASN A 93 -2.16 -7.81 20.20
C ASN A 93 -3.35 -7.64 21.15
N GLY A 94 -3.11 -7.13 22.37
CA GLY A 94 -4.14 -6.91 23.38
C GLY A 94 -5.21 -5.88 22.97
N ASP A 95 -4.95 -5.06 21.93
CA ASP A 95 -5.88 -4.08 21.39
C ASP A 95 -6.76 -4.67 20.27
N SER A 96 -6.45 -5.87 19.79
CA SER A 96 -7.24 -6.54 18.77
C SER A 96 -8.63 -6.90 19.29
N THR A 97 -9.62 -6.71 18.43
CA THR A 97 -11.01 -7.13 18.67
C THR A 97 -11.26 -8.60 18.34
N ALA A 98 -10.29 -9.28 17.73
CA ALA A 98 -10.37 -10.70 17.45
C ALA A 98 -10.32 -11.53 18.75
N THR A 99 -11.06 -12.64 18.80
CA THR A 99 -11.02 -13.60 19.91
C THR A 99 -9.63 -14.21 20.06
N ASP A 100 -8.99 -14.58 18.94
CA ASP A 100 -7.55 -14.88 18.90
C ASP A 100 -6.79 -13.58 18.69
N GLN A 101 -6.28 -13.00 19.77
CA GLN A 101 -5.55 -11.75 19.75
C GLN A 101 -4.21 -11.81 18.99
N THR A 102 -3.82 -12.96 18.46
CA THR A 102 -2.66 -13.02 17.52
C THR A 102 -2.98 -12.46 16.15
N TYR A 103 -4.26 -12.23 15.85
CA TYR A 103 -4.71 -11.53 14.64
C TYR A 103 -4.96 -10.06 14.97
N THR A 104 -4.37 -9.16 14.20
CA THR A 104 -4.71 -7.75 14.17
C THR A 104 -5.55 -7.51 12.92
N LEU A 105 -6.85 -7.28 13.11
CA LEU A 105 -7.79 -7.07 12.01
C LEU A 105 -7.50 -5.73 11.35
N LEU A 106 -7.50 -5.70 10.02
CA LEU A 106 -7.22 -4.49 9.22
C LEU A 106 -8.52 -3.94 8.64
N GLU A 107 -8.59 -2.63 8.54
CA GLU A 107 -9.65 -1.88 7.88
C GLU A 107 -9.06 -1.12 6.70
N PRO A 108 -9.81 -0.96 5.58
CA PRO A 108 -9.32 -0.19 4.45
C PRO A 108 -9.02 1.26 4.84
N GLY A 109 -7.98 1.82 4.25
CA GLY A 109 -7.65 3.23 4.37
C GLY A 109 -8.39 4.11 3.37
N THR A 110 -7.95 5.36 3.23
CA THR A 110 -8.61 6.37 2.37
C THR A 110 -8.52 6.06 0.88
N ASP A 111 -7.47 5.34 0.43
CA ASP A 111 -7.34 4.85 -0.94
C ASP A 111 -8.05 3.50 -1.14
N GLY A 112 -8.60 2.94 -0.06
CA GLY A 112 -9.33 1.69 -0.06
C GLY A 112 -8.46 0.43 -0.04
N GLY A 113 -7.14 0.54 -0.19
CA GLY A 113 -6.23 -0.61 -0.20
C GLY A 113 -4.86 -0.34 -0.80
N LEU A 114 -4.18 -1.41 -1.19
CA LEU A 114 -2.82 -1.37 -1.74
C LEU A 114 -2.83 -1.13 -3.25
N THR A 115 -2.20 -0.04 -3.70
CA THR A 115 -2.11 0.31 -5.13
C THR A 115 -0.80 -0.21 -5.73
N THR A 116 -0.90 -0.78 -6.93
CA THR A 116 0.26 -1.24 -7.73
C THR A 116 0.72 -0.18 -8.71
N GLY A 117 2.03 -0.13 -8.98
CA GLY A 117 2.64 0.79 -9.93
C GLY A 117 2.80 2.22 -9.44
N GLU A 118 2.26 2.56 -8.28
CA GLU A 118 2.34 3.88 -7.65
C GLU A 118 2.75 3.74 -6.18
N PHE A 119 3.27 4.84 -5.60
CA PHE A 119 3.59 4.89 -4.18
C PHE A 119 2.45 5.56 -3.40
N GLN A 120 2.22 5.09 -2.17
CA GLN A 120 1.27 5.62 -1.21
C GLN A 120 2.03 6.07 0.05
N PRO A 121 2.76 7.20 -0.02
CA PRO A 121 3.57 7.68 1.10
C PRO A 121 2.69 8.18 2.24
N GLY A 122 3.22 8.13 3.44
CA GLY A 122 2.58 8.74 4.60
C GLY A 122 2.62 10.28 4.57
N PRO A 123 1.87 10.94 5.48
CA PRO A 123 1.90 12.38 5.65
C PRO A 123 3.23 12.85 6.27
N ASP A 124 3.50 14.14 6.20
CA ASP A 124 4.61 14.77 6.91
C ASP A 124 4.06 15.76 7.98
N PRO A 125 4.21 15.47 9.29
CA PRO A 125 4.95 14.33 9.88
C PRO A 125 4.19 12.99 9.77
N LEU A 126 4.95 11.89 9.69
CA LEU A 126 4.39 10.52 9.64
C LEU A 126 3.85 10.05 11.00
N PHE A 127 4.36 10.61 12.10
CA PHE A 127 3.98 10.24 13.46
C PHE A 127 3.53 11.45 14.27
N ASP A 128 2.61 11.22 15.20
CA ASP A 128 2.30 12.19 16.23
C ASP A 128 3.36 12.18 17.37
N ALA A 129 3.14 13.03 18.40
CA ALA A 129 4.07 13.16 19.53
C ALA A 129 4.17 11.91 20.40
N ASP A 130 3.17 11.03 20.36
CA ASP A 130 3.09 9.79 21.12
C ASP A 130 3.59 8.59 20.31
N GLY A 131 4.00 8.80 19.06
CA GLY A 131 4.53 7.78 18.16
C GLY A 131 3.46 7.01 17.39
N ASN A 132 2.20 7.47 17.42
CA ASN A 132 1.15 6.88 16.59
C ASN A 132 1.39 7.21 15.12
N ALA A 133 1.32 6.22 14.25
CA ALA A 133 1.36 6.43 12.82
C ALA A 133 0.12 7.16 12.32
N LEU A 134 0.31 8.12 11.41
CA LEU A 134 -0.73 8.99 10.84
C LEU A 134 -1.07 8.67 9.38
N ALA A 135 -0.34 7.74 8.75
CA ALA A 135 -0.67 7.31 7.40
C ALA A 135 -1.97 6.48 7.42
N ASP A 136 -2.89 6.83 6.52
CA ASP A 136 -4.22 6.22 6.43
C ASP A 136 -4.62 5.86 4.99
N ALA A 137 -3.68 5.86 4.06
CA ALA A 137 -3.97 5.60 2.65
C ALA A 137 -4.34 4.11 2.42
N ILE A 138 -3.48 3.19 2.81
CA ILE A 138 -3.63 1.75 2.54
C ILE A 138 -4.58 1.09 3.53
N ILE A 139 -4.28 1.26 4.83
CA ILE A 139 -5.09 0.77 5.95
C ILE A 139 -5.41 1.92 6.90
N THR A 140 -6.54 1.87 7.56
CA THR A 140 -6.80 2.74 8.71
C THR A 140 -5.80 2.39 9.83
N PRO A 141 -5.14 3.38 10.46
CA PRO A 141 -4.22 3.10 11.57
C PRO A 141 -4.89 2.26 12.66
N VAL A 142 -4.26 1.17 13.04
CA VAL A 142 -4.79 0.21 14.00
C VAL A 142 -3.89 0.11 15.24
N ALA A 143 -4.50 0.06 16.43
CA ALA A 143 -3.74 -0.03 17.67
C ALA A 143 -3.02 -1.38 17.81
N PHE A 144 -1.73 -1.30 18.19
CA PHE A 144 -0.88 -2.43 18.50
C PHE A 144 -0.04 -2.06 19.75
N PHE A 145 -0.31 -2.72 20.88
CA PHE A 145 0.24 -2.34 22.20
C PHE A 145 0.03 -0.87 22.58
N GLY A 146 -1.18 -0.34 22.32
CA GLY A 146 -1.57 1.02 22.68
C GLY A 146 -1.02 2.11 21.77
N VAL A 147 -0.28 1.77 20.71
CA VAL A 147 0.25 2.70 19.71
C VAL A 147 -0.31 2.32 18.35
N ALA A 148 -0.77 3.29 17.58
CA ALA A 148 -1.28 3.02 16.25
C ALA A 148 -0.13 2.69 15.28
N PHE A 149 -0.29 1.58 14.54
CA PHE A 149 0.54 1.28 13.38
C PHE A 149 -0.24 1.46 12.08
N SER A 150 0.47 1.71 10.98
CA SER A 150 -0.08 1.85 9.64
C SER A 150 0.87 1.26 8.60
N ALA A 151 0.40 1.26 7.34
CA ALA A 151 1.18 0.82 6.19
C ALA A 151 1.32 1.98 5.19
N THR A 152 2.50 2.08 4.58
CA THR A 152 2.82 3.01 3.51
C THR A 152 3.59 2.29 2.41
N THR A 153 3.70 2.90 1.23
CA THR A 153 4.71 2.51 0.24
C THR A 153 5.55 3.74 -0.13
N SER A 154 6.87 3.56 -0.19
CA SER A 154 7.83 4.62 -0.44
C SER A 154 8.79 4.23 -1.54
N ASP A 155 9.33 5.23 -2.27
CA ASP A 155 10.37 5.06 -3.29
C ASP A 155 11.77 4.83 -2.70
N THR A 156 11.86 4.88 -1.38
CA THR A 156 13.12 4.73 -0.65
C THR A 156 12.89 3.81 0.55
N ASP A 157 13.73 2.81 0.70
CA ASP A 157 13.71 1.90 1.85
C ASP A 157 14.13 2.62 3.14
N PRO A 158 13.32 2.59 4.21
CA PRO A 158 13.63 3.32 5.44
C PRO A 158 14.83 2.76 6.21
N GLU A 159 15.22 1.50 5.97
CA GLU A 159 16.32 0.84 6.68
C GLU A 159 17.66 1.05 5.97
N SER A 160 17.72 0.89 4.64
CA SER A 160 18.95 1.02 3.87
C SER A 160 19.15 2.40 3.25
N GLY A 161 18.06 3.13 2.96
CA GLY A 161 18.05 4.36 2.17
C GLY A 161 18.20 4.13 0.66
N ASP A 162 18.11 2.88 0.22
CA ASP A 162 18.17 2.53 -1.19
C ASP A 162 16.84 2.79 -1.90
N PRO A 163 16.86 3.14 -3.20
CA PRO A 163 15.64 3.27 -3.98
C PRO A 163 14.97 1.91 -4.16
N VAL A 164 13.63 1.90 -4.11
CA VAL A 164 12.79 0.71 -4.33
C VAL A 164 11.79 0.95 -5.44
N ASP A 165 11.44 -0.12 -6.14
CA ASP A 165 10.37 -0.10 -7.13
C ASP A 165 8.99 -0.16 -6.46
N ALA A 166 8.01 0.49 -7.08
CA ALA A 166 6.62 0.40 -6.63
C ALA A 166 6.12 -1.05 -6.64
N VAL A 167 5.12 -1.34 -5.80
CA VAL A 167 4.49 -2.67 -5.72
C VAL A 167 4.04 -3.15 -7.09
N THR A 168 4.36 -4.39 -7.43
CA THR A 168 3.91 -5.05 -8.67
C THR A 168 3.33 -6.41 -8.36
N ILE A 169 2.13 -6.68 -8.87
CA ILE A 169 1.44 -7.96 -8.73
C ILE A 169 1.05 -8.45 -10.12
N THR A 170 1.39 -9.68 -10.41
CA THR A 170 1.13 -10.34 -11.70
C THR A 170 0.13 -11.46 -11.49
N ASN A 171 -0.87 -11.54 -12.35
CA ASN A 171 -1.81 -12.64 -12.44
C ASN A 171 -1.39 -13.60 -13.54
N GLU A 172 -1.26 -14.90 -13.22
CA GLU A 172 -1.11 -15.99 -14.17
C GLU A 172 -2.22 -17.02 -13.93
N ASP A 173 -3.26 -16.94 -14.77
CA ASP A 173 -4.39 -17.87 -14.73
C ASP A 173 -5.03 -18.02 -13.33
N GLY A 174 -5.21 -16.91 -12.62
CA GLY A 174 -5.81 -16.88 -11.28
C GLY A 174 -4.82 -17.06 -10.14
N THR A 175 -3.53 -17.22 -10.43
CA THR A 175 -2.46 -17.24 -9.41
C THR A 175 -1.78 -15.89 -9.36
N LEU A 176 -1.69 -15.30 -8.20
CA LEU A 176 -0.99 -14.05 -7.97
C LEU A 176 0.43 -14.29 -7.47
N THR A 177 1.36 -13.57 -8.07
CA THR A 177 2.76 -13.44 -7.64
C THR A 177 3.18 -11.99 -7.75
N GLY A 178 4.34 -11.62 -7.22
CA GLY A 178 4.82 -10.25 -7.35
C GLY A 178 5.83 -9.85 -6.29
N GLN A 179 5.97 -8.54 -6.11
CA GLN A 179 6.84 -7.97 -5.09
C GLN A 179 6.16 -6.80 -4.38
N THR A 180 6.41 -6.69 -3.10
CA THR A 180 5.93 -5.62 -2.21
C THR A 180 7.09 -4.87 -1.54
N SER A 181 8.28 -4.84 -2.16
CA SER A 181 9.53 -4.31 -1.57
C SER A 181 9.41 -2.88 -1.03
N ALA A 182 8.51 -2.08 -1.62
CA ALA A 182 8.22 -0.71 -1.19
C ALA A 182 7.37 -0.62 0.08
N LEU A 183 6.74 -1.74 0.53
CA LEU A 183 5.84 -1.69 1.67
C LEU A 183 6.59 -1.49 2.98
N THR A 184 6.11 -0.54 3.76
CA THR A 184 6.68 -0.16 5.05
C THR A 184 5.59 -0.12 6.11
N ALA A 185 5.83 -0.68 7.28
CA ALA A 185 5.02 -0.47 8.46
C ALA A 185 5.59 0.69 9.27
N ALA A 186 4.73 1.63 9.65
CA ALA A 186 5.06 2.75 10.53
C ALA A 186 4.51 2.49 11.93
N TYR A 187 5.37 2.46 12.96
CA TYR A 187 4.99 2.13 14.33
C TYR A 187 5.97 2.70 15.35
N GLY A 188 5.47 3.33 16.43
CA GLY A 188 6.28 3.76 17.57
C GLY A 188 7.37 4.78 17.20
N GLY A 189 7.11 5.64 16.21
CA GLY A 189 8.05 6.63 15.72
C GLY A 189 9.15 6.05 14.81
N GLN A 190 9.01 4.82 14.35
CA GLN A 190 9.95 4.11 13.47
C GLN A 190 9.23 3.54 12.26
N GLU A 191 9.95 3.39 11.17
CA GLU A 191 9.51 2.71 9.96
C GLU A 191 10.28 1.40 9.80
N PHE A 192 9.59 0.36 9.37
CA PHE A 192 10.13 -0.99 9.17
C PHE A 192 9.74 -1.48 7.78
N ASN A 193 10.71 -1.89 6.97
CA ASN A 193 10.39 -2.52 5.70
C ASN A 193 9.63 -3.84 5.94
N GLN A 194 8.42 -3.91 5.38
CA GLN A 194 7.53 -5.07 5.45
C GLN A 194 7.25 -5.67 4.06
N GLY A 195 8.04 -5.28 3.09
CA GLY A 195 7.99 -5.84 1.75
C GLY A 195 8.67 -7.20 1.62
N ALA A 196 8.32 -7.89 0.55
CA ALA A 196 8.90 -9.15 0.10
C ALA A 196 8.99 -9.17 -1.44
N PRO A 197 10.19 -9.51 -2.01
CA PRO A 197 11.47 -9.59 -1.30
C PRO A 197 11.90 -8.26 -0.67
N LYS A 198 13.01 -8.26 0.08
CA LYS A 198 13.64 -7.01 0.53
C LYS A 198 14.17 -6.22 -0.68
N PRO A 199 14.47 -4.90 -0.55
CA PRO A 199 14.95 -4.08 -1.67
C PRO A 199 16.18 -4.63 -2.40
N ASP A 200 17.04 -5.36 -1.71
CA ASP A 200 18.21 -6.03 -2.28
C ASP A 200 17.90 -7.38 -2.96
N GLY A 201 16.60 -7.76 -3.02
CA GLY A 201 16.13 -9.03 -3.56
C GLY A 201 16.24 -10.21 -2.59
N SER A 202 16.68 -10.01 -1.35
CA SER A 202 16.82 -11.09 -0.38
C SER A 202 15.48 -11.47 0.29
N LEU A 203 15.45 -12.70 0.82
CA LEU A 203 14.35 -13.25 1.63
C LEU A 203 14.93 -13.70 2.99
N PRO A 204 15.23 -12.77 3.91
CA PRO A 204 15.84 -13.12 5.19
C PRO A 204 14.85 -13.87 6.09
N GLY A 205 15.34 -14.87 6.80
CA GLY A 205 14.59 -15.61 7.83
C GLY A 205 13.28 -16.18 7.32
N GLU A 206 12.18 -15.75 7.92
CA GLU A 206 10.82 -16.19 7.58
C GLU A 206 10.15 -15.31 6.51
N THR A 207 10.90 -14.51 5.76
CA THR A 207 10.35 -13.75 4.62
C THR A 207 9.95 -14.71 3.49
N THR A 208 8.71 -14.58 3.02
CA THR A 208 8.19 -15.36 1.88
C THR A 208 7.80 -14.43 0.74
N GLU A 209 7.95 -14.92 -0.48
CA GLU A 209 7.45 -14.20 -1.66
C GLU A 209 5.94 -13.98 -1.59
N VAL A 210 5.47 -12.96 -2.31
CA VAL A 210 4.04 -12.70 -2.47
C VAL A 210 3.39 -13.85 -3.21
N SER A 211 2.28 -14.34 -2.66
CA SER A 211 1.44 -15.37 -3.27
C SER A 211 -0.04 -15.04 -3.06
N GLY A 212 -0.89 -15.57 -3.93
CA GLY A 212 -2.32 -15.33 -3.78
C GLY A 212 -3.17 -15.92 -4.89
N THR A 213 -4.45 -15.59 -4.84
CA THR A 213 -5.44 -16.01 -5.84
C THR A 213 -6.18 -14.82 -6.41
N TYR A 214 -6.67 -14.94 -7.64
CA TYR A 214 -7.46 -13.93 -8.31
C TYR A 214 -8.56 -14.55 -9.14
N ASP A 215 -9.77 -14.09 -8.95
CA ASP A 215 -10.92 -14.43 -9.77
C ASP A 215 -11.19 -13.29 -10.75
N ALA A 216 -10.87 -13.50 -12.02
CA ALA A 216 -11.05 -12.51 -13.08
C ALA A 216 -12.52 -12.17 -13.40
N GLU A 217 -13.48 -13.00 -12.99
CA GLU A 217 -14.91 -12.75 -13.22
C GLU A 217 -15.48 -11.78 -12.17
N THR A 218 -15.03 -11.90 -10.93
CA THR A 218 -15.53 -11.12 -9.79
C THR A 218 -14.56 -10.03 -9.34
N GLY A 219 -13.29 -10.13 -9.69
CA GLY A 219 -12.22 -9.30 -9.16
C GLY A 219 -11.77 -9.70 -7.76
N ALA A 220 -12.37 -10.73 -7.16
CA ALA A 220 -11.99 -11.19 -5.82
C ALA A 220 -10.55 -11.70 -5.79
N TYR A 221 -9.83 -11.38 -4.73
CA TYR A 221 -8.44 -11.79 -4.57
C TYR A 221 -8.11 -12.15 -3.13
N THR A 222 -7.03 -12.91 -2.97
CA THR A 222 -6.26 -13.03 -1.74
C THR A 222 -4.80 -12.75 -2.04
N LEU A 223 -4.09 -12.05 -1.14
CA LEU A 223 -2.64 -11.86 -1.21
C LEU A 223 -2.04 -12.17 0.15
N GLU A 224 -0.94 -12.93 0.15
CA GLU A 224 -0.21 -13.30 1.35
C GLU A 224 1.30 -13.15 1.13
N TRP A 225 1.98 -12.63 2.12
CA TRP A 225 3.43 -12.65 2.24
C TRP A 225 3.84 -12.52 3.69
N SER A 226 5.07 -12.84 3.96
CA SER A 226 5.69 -12.53 5.24
C SER A 226 6.98 -11.76 5.03
N SER A 227 7.37 -10.96 6.01
CA SER A 227 8.54 -10.11 5.92
C SER A 227 9.23 -10.01 7.27
N GLN A 228 10.44 -10.59 7.39
CA GLN A 228 11.24 -10.45 8.61
C GLN A 228 11.80 -9.03 8.71
N ILE A 229 11.65 -8.44 9.89
CA ILE A 229 12.24 -7.15 10.20
C ILE A 229 13.74 -7.36 10.41
N VAL A 230 14.54 -6.54 9.73
CA VAL A 230 16.00 -6.53 9.82
C VAL A 230 16.43 -5.25 10.52
N GLY A 231 17.06 -5.38 11.67
CA GLY A 231 17.49 -4.22 12.47
C GLY A 231 16.39 -3.62 13.35
N GLY A 232 16.77 -2.55 14.07
CA GLY A 232 15.84 -1.83 14.95
C GLY A 232 15.37 -2.62 16.17
N SER A 233 14.26 -2.14 16.76
CA SER A 233 13.72 -2.69 18.02
C SER A 233 13.04 -4.05 17.85
N PHE A 234 12.66 -4.40 16.63
CA PHE A 234 11.95 -5.64 16.30
C PHE A 234 12.76 -6.56 15.39
N ASP A 235 14.09 -6.44 15.44
CA ASP A 235 14.99 -7.31 14.66
C ASP A 235 14.68 -8.79 14.87
N GLY A 236 14.51 -9.53 13.78
CA GLY A 236 14.18 -10.94 13.77
C GLY A 236 12.70 -11.28 14.00
N PHE A 237 11.83 -10.32 14.31
CA PHE A 237 10.38 -10.52 14.23
C PHE A 237 9.94 -10.56 12.77
N THR A 238 8.83 -11.27 12.49
CA THR A 238 8.32 -11.37 11.11
C THR A 238 6.86 -10.93 11.07
N GLY A 239 6.56 -9.92 10.24
CA GLY A 239 5.20 -9.57 9.90
C GLY A 239 4.63 -10.57 8.90
N VAL A 240 3.40 -11.01 9.11
CA VAL A 240 2.61 -11.85 8.20
C VAL A 240 1.41 -11.03 7.78
N TRP A 241 1.29 -10.79 6.49
CA TRP A 241 0.25 -10.00 5.89
C TRP A 241 -0.69 -10.90 5.09
N HIS A 242 -1.96 -10.75 5.33
CA HIS A 242 -3.03 -11.33 4.55
C HIS A 242 -3.97 -10.21 4.13
N LEU A 243 -4.08 -9.98 2.84
CA LEU A 243 -5.03 -9.04 2.26
C LEU A 243 -6.06 -9.82 1.43
N GLU A 244 -7.31 -9.49 1.64
CA GLU A 244 -8.45 -10.08 0.93
C GLU A 244 -9.40 -8.97 0.51
N GLY A 245 -10.04 -9.11 -0.66
CA GLY A 245 -11.00 -8.13 -1.13
C GLY A 245 -11.22 -8.18 -2.64
N THR A 246 -11.44 -7.02 -3.24
CA THR A 246 -11.71 -6.91 -4.67
C THR A 246 -10.69 -5.99 -5.34
N PHE A 247 -10.06 -6.47 -6.40
CA PHE A 247 -9.19 -5.68 -7.25
C PHE A 247 -10.00 -4.77 -8.17
N THR A 248 -9.59 -3.49 -8.23
CA THR A 248 -10.15 -2.49 -9.14
C THR A 248 -9.02 -1.99 -10.04
N ALA A 249 -9.15 -2.19 -11.35
CA ALA A 249 -8.19 -1.71 -12.33
C ALA A 249 -8.16 -0.17 -12.39
N ALA A 250 -6.96 0.41 -12.66
CA ALA A 250 -6.74 1.85 -12.76
C ALA A 250 -7.40 2.48 -14.00
#